data_693d2c8a3f5ca8c3e0711f65c4bed537
#
_entry.id   693d2c8a3f5ca8c3e0711f65c4bed537
#
_cell.length_a   1.000
_cell.length_b   1.000
_cell.length_c   1.000
_cell.angle_alpha   90.00
_cell.angle_beta   90.00
_cell.angle_gamma   90.00
#
_symmetry.space_group_name_H-M   'P 1'
#
loop_
_entity.id
_entity.type
_entity.pdbx_description
1 polymer ?
#
loop_
_entity_poly.entity_id
_entity_poly.type
_entity_poly.pdbx_seq_one_letter_code
_entity_poly.pdbx_strand_id
1 'polypeptide(L)'
;MDEMVNGEINAILEALKGLADIDESALTDEVMDRVLDNVKAQFSPTTITQSVNQIVKNLEEQGLNKAEAKESMNALVEVLKELVYGEQVFTGNKKVLVDTVMNTVFDIFNNALEKYHNYSINLPIMLEEGAHAPTYAHDSDACADMYAMEDITIPAHFYGTPVKTGVHIQLPEGWVAMLFPRSSIGAKTPLRLSNSVGIIDSGYRGEIRALYDNTSDEPYQIHKGDRIAQLMIMPSHRFKANIVDTLEDSDRGESGFGSTGT
;
A
#
# COMPACT_ATOMS: atom_id res chain seq x y z
N MET A 1 2.62 2.21 8.26
CA MET A 1 1.82 1.45 9.25
C MET A 1 2.36 1.87 10.60
N ASP A 2 1.56 2.54 11.42
CA ASP A 2 2.03 3.16 12.66
C ASP A 2 2.67 2.12 13.59
N GLU A 3 3.80 2.47 14.23
CA GLU A 3 4.50 1.62 15.21
C GLU A 3 3.57 1.12 16.32
N MET A 4 2.53 1.89 16.64
CA MET A 4 1.53 1.55 17.66
C MET A 4 0.60 0.41 17.21
N VAL A 5 0.14 0.39 15.95
CA VAL A 5 -0.69 -0.71 15.39
C VAL A 5 0.15 -1.97 15.24
N ASN A 6 1.41 -1.83 14.79
CA ASN A 6 2.37 -2.92 14.77
C ASN A 6 2.68 -3.45 16.17
N GLY A 7 2.74 -2.57 17.18
CA GLY A 7 2.99 -2.95 18.58
C GLY A 7 1.85 -3.79 19.16
N GLU A 8 0.60 -3.42 18.93
CA GLU A 8 -0.57 -4.17 19.44
C GLU A 8 -0.79 -5.48 18.68
N ILE A 9 -0.65 -5.48 17.35
CA ILE A 9 -0.71 -6.72 16.55
C ILE A 9 0.46 -7.65 16.91
N ASN A 10 1.66 -7.14 17.07
CA ASN A 10 2.81 -7.94 17.49
C ASN A 10 2.66 -8.46 18.92
N ALA A 11 2.06 -7.70 19.85
CA ALA A 11 1.78 -8.19 21.20
C ALA A 11 0.76 -9.33 21.19
N ILE A 12 -0.27 -9.26 20.35
CA ILE A 12 -1.24 -10.36 20.16
C ILE A 12 -0.54 -11.56 19.50
N LEU A 13 0.27 -11.33 18.46
CA LEU A 13 1.02 -12.40 17.77
C LEU A 13 2.07 -13.04 18.68
N GLU A 14 2.77 -12.28 19.52
CA GLU A 14 3.75 -12.82 20.48
C GLU A 14 3.07 -13.58 21.64
N ALA A 15 1.90 -13.09 22.12
CA ALA A 15 1.10 -13.84 23.09
C ALA A 15 0.60 -15.16 22.50
N LEU A 16 0.21 -15.17 21.21
CA LEU A 16 -0.24 -16.37 20.50
C LEU A 16 0.93 -17.30 20.13
N LYS A 17 2.12 -16.77 19.77
CA LYS A 17 3.34 -17.57 19.55
C LYS A 17 3.83 -18.22 20.82
N GLY A 18 3.75 -17.54 21.97
CA GLY A 18 4.05 -18.14 23.27
C GLY A 18 3.18 -19.36 23.61
N LEU A 19 1.99 -19.47 22.97
CA LEU A 19 1.14 -20.65 23.04
C LEU A 19 1.58 -21.78 22.09
N ALA A 20 2.17 -21.43 20.93
CA ALA A 20 2.61 -22.39 19.92
C ALA A 20 3.96 -23.05 20.25
N ASP A 21 4.82 -22.38 21.04
CA ASP A 21 6.15 -22.87 21.44
C ASP A 21 6.11 -23.77 22.71
N ILE A 22 4.94 -24.02 23.30
CA ILE A 22 4.81 -24.90 24.47
C ILE A 22 4.85 -26.36 24.01
N ASP A 23 5.78 -27.14 24.56
CA ASP A 23 5.88 -28.59 24.36
C ASP A 23 4.53 -29.26 24.61
N GLU A 24 4.06 -30.07 23.65
CA GLU A 24 2.76 -30.74 23.69
C GLU A 24 2.54 -31.57 24.98
N SER A 25 3.62 -32.09 25.57
CA SER A 25 3.59 -32.86 26.81
C SER A 25 3.37 -31.99 28.06
N ALA A 26 3.59 -30.68 27.97
CA ALA A 26 3.43 -29.71 29.06
C ALA A 26 2.07 -29.01 29.05
N LEU A 27 1.25 -29.19 28.01
CA LEU A 27 -0.09 -28.61 27.89
C LEU A 27 -1.13 -29.38 28.70
N THR A 28 -1.06 -29.25 30.02
CA THR A 28 -2.12 -29.76 30.91
C THR A 28 -3.32 -28.81 30.88
N ASP A 29 -4.51 -29.34 31.24
CA ASP A 29 -5.73 -28.53 31.35
C ASP A 29 -5.53 -27.31 32.26
N GLU A 30 -4.73 -27.46 33.33
CA GLU A 30 -4.42 -26.40 34.30
C GLU A 30 -3.54 -25.28 33.70
N VAL A 31 -2.62 -25.63 32.78
CA VAL A 31 -1.80 -24.64 32.06
C VAL A 31 -2.65 -23.86 31.05
N MET A 32 -3.54 -24.56 30.35
CA MET A 32 -4.46 -23.93 29.39
C MET A 32 -5.47 -23.00 30.08
N ASP A 33 -6.01 -23.40 31.25
CA ASP A 33 -6.91 -22.54 32.01
C ASP A 33 -6.21 -21.28 32.49
N ARG A 34 -4.93 -21.38 32.95
CA ARG A 34 -4.12 -20.23 33.33
C ARG A 34 -3.80 -19.28 32.18
N VAL A 35 -3.56 -19.83 31.00
CA VAL A 35 -3.35 -19.05 29.78
C VAL A 35 -4.62 -18.31 29.37
N LEU A 36 -5.76 -19.01 29.36
CA LEU A 36 -7.06 -18.40 29.07
C LEU A 36 -7.43 -17.31 30.10
N ASP A 37 -7.13 -17.50 31.36
CA ASP A 37 -7.37 -16.51 32.40
C ASP A 37 -6.45 -15.27 32.22
N ASN A 38 -5.21 -15.45 31.81
CA ASN A 38 -4.31 -14.34 31.46
C ASN A 38 -4.79 -13.57 30.22
N VAL A 39 -5.26 -14.28 29.19
CA VAL A 39 -5.84 -13.66 28.00
C VAL A 39 -7.11 -12.88 28.39
N LYS A 40 -7.98 -13.46 29.20
CA LYS A 40 -9.21 -12.79 29.71
C LYS A 40 -8.86 -11.56 30.55
N ALA A 41 -7.80 -11.60 31.36
CA ALA A 41 -7.38 -10.49 32.18
C ALA A 41 -6.80 -9.32 31.35
N GLN A 42 -6.07 -9.63 30.27
CA GLN A 42 -5.47 -8.63 29.40
C GLN A 42 -6.44 -8.07 28.35
N PHE A 43 -7.38 -8.89 27.86
CA PHE A 43 -8.30 -8.54 26.77
C PHE A 43 -9.75 -8.66 27.22
N SER A 44 -10.27 -7.63 27.88
CA SER A 44 -11.73 -7.58 28.15
C SER A 44 -12.53 -7.49 26.84
N PRO A 45 -13.82 -7.91 26.77
CA PRO A 45 -14.64 -7.76 25.57
C PRO A 45 -14.70 -6.33 25.07
N THR A 46 -14.62 -5.36 25.99
CA THR A 46 -14.57 -3.93 25.69
C THR A 46 -13.25 -3.54 25.04
N THR A 47 -12.13 -4.04 25.55
CA THR A 47 -10.78 -3.78 25.03
C THR A 47 -10.64 -4.36 23.61
N ILE A 48 -11.06 -5.62 23.39
CA ILE A 48 -11.07 -6.25 22.06
C ILE A 48 -11.89 -5.40 21.08
N THR A 49 -13.09 -5.00 21.46
CA THR A 49 -13.97 -4.19 20.60
C THR A 49 -13.36 -2.82 20.30
N GLN A 50 -12.69 -2.19 21.27
CA GLN A 50 -12.04 -0.88 21.08
C GLN A 50 -10.83 -0.98 20.15
N SER A 51 -9.95 -1.97 20.35
CA SER A 51 -8.78 -2.20 19.51
C SER A 51 -9.19 -2.49 18.05
N VAL A 52 -10.20 -3.33 17.87
CA VAL A 52 -10.72 -3.63 16.53
C VAL A 52 -11.35 -2.41 15.88
N ASN A 53 -12.14 -1.61 16.60
CA ASN A 53 -12.71 -0.37 16.05
C ASN A 53 -11.63 0.65 15.69
N GLN A 54 -10.53 0.71 16.45
CA GLN A 54 -9.40 1.57 16.12
C GLN A 54 -8.68 1.09 14.85
N ILE A 55 -8.48 -0.24 14.70
CA ILE A 55 -7.91 -0.82 13.47
C ILE A 55 -8.81 -0.51 12.26
N VAL A 56 -10.12 -0.72 12.38
CA VAL A 56 -11.08 -0.39 11.31
C VAL A 56 -11.00 1.09 10.95
N LYS A 57 -10.94 1.97 11.94
CA LYS A 57 -10.81 3.42 11.71
C LYS A 57 -9.50 3.77 11.00
N ASN A 58 -8.39 3.18 11.40
CA ASN A 58 -7.09 3.39 10.76
C ASN A 58 -7.09 2.89 9.31
N LEU A 59 -7.74 1.75 9.02
CA LEU A 59 -7.91 1.22 7.68
C LEU A 59 -8.84 2.11 6.82
N GLU A 60 -9.91 2.66 7.41
CA GLU A 60 -10.79 3.66 6.76
C GLU A 60 -10.03 4.93 6.40
N GLU A 61 -9.19 5.44 7.29
CA GLU A 61 -8.33 6.61 7.05
C GLU A 61 -7.30 6.36 5.95
N GLN A 62 -6.95 5.10 5.70
CA GLN A 62 -6.07 4.67 4.60
C GLN A 62 -6.80 4.35 3.29
N GLY A 63 -8.13 4.57 3.24
CA GLY A 63 -8.92 4.46 2.01
C GLY A 63 -9.55 3.07 1.77
N LEU A 64 -9.54 2.16 2.76
CA LEU A 64 -10.30 0.91 2.66
C LEU A 64 -11.81 1.16 2.67
N ASN A 65 -12.53 0.35 1.89
CA ASN A 65 -13.99 0.39 1.88
C ASN A 65 -14.54 0.02 3.26
N LYS A 66 -15.18 1.00 3.90
CA LYS A 66 -15.75 0.92 5.25
C LYS A 66 -16.62 -0.30 5.50
N ALA A 67 -17.40 -0.75 4.51
CA ALA A 67 -18.34 -1.86 4.65
C ALA A 67 -17.59 -3.21 4.73
N GLU A 68 -16.59 -3.42 3.88
CA GLU A 68 -15.84 -4.68 3.80
C GLU A 68 -14.87 -4.86 4.97
N ALA A 69 -14.16 -3.79 5.36
CA ALA A 69 -13.29 -3.80 6.54
C ALA A 69 -14.09 -4.10 7.81
N LYS A 70 -15.27 -3.50 7.94
CA LYS A 70 -16.15 -3.68 9.10
C LYS A 70 -16.74 -5.08 9.17
N GLU A 71 -17.09 -5.69 8.05
CA GLU A 71 -17.65 -7.05 8.01
C GLU A 71 -16.60 -8.10 8.42
N SER A 72 -15.40 -8.04 7.85
CA SER A 72 -14.30 -8.95 8.17
C SER A 72 -13.86 -8.82 9.63
N MET A 73 -13.80 -7.60 10.16
CA MET A 73 -13.38 -7.34 11.53
C MET A 73 -14.47 -7.68 12.55
N ASN A 74 -15.75 -7.51 12.24
CA ASN A 74 -16.84 -7.96 13.11
C ASN A 74 -16.84 -9.49 13.24
N ALA A 75 -16.60 -10.23 12.15
CA ALA A 75 -16.47 -11.68 12.20
C ALA A 75 -15.32 -12.11 13.13
N LEU A 76 -14.16 -11.42 13.06
CA LEU A 76 -13.03 -11.67 13.96
C LEU A 76 -13.38 -11.39 15.44
N VAL A 77 -14.08 -10.28 15.71
CA VAL A 77 -14.54 -9.93 17.08
C VAL A 77 -15.45 -11.00 17.65
N GLU A 78 -16.41 -11.49 16.87
CA GLU A 78 -17.35 -12.51 17.34
C GLU A 78 -16.64 -13.84 17.61
N VAL A 79 -15.71 -14.26 16.73
CA VAL A 79 -14.88 -15.45 16.95
C VAL A 79 -14.01 -15.31 18.21
N LEU A 80 -13.36 -14.16 18.43
CA LEU A 80 -12.56 -13.91 19.63
C LEU A 80 -13.42 -13.85 20.91
N LYS A 81 -14.61 -13.26 20.84
CA LYS A 81 -15.54 -13.24 21.98
C LYS A 81 -16.02 -14.65 22.33
N GLU A 82 -16.39 -15.44 21.34
CA GLU A 82 -16.85 -16.82 21.56
C GLU A 82 -15.75 -17.69 22.15
N LEU A 83 -14.51 -17.49 21.71
CA LEU A 83 -13.34 -18.19 22.21
C LEU A 83 -12.99 -17.84 23.65
N VAL A 84 -13.03 -16.54 23.99
CA VAL A 84 -12.58 -16.03 25.29
C VAL A 84 -13.69 -16.10 26.34
N TYR A 85 -14.95 -15.91 25.94
CA TYR A 85 -16.09 -15.76 26.85
C TYR A 85 -17.26 -16.73 26.58
N GLY A 86 -17.17 -17.62 25.56
CA GLY A 86 -18.25 -18.57 25.27
C GLY A 86 -18.58 -19.46 26.46
N GLU A 87 -19.87 -19.55 26.81
CA GLU A 87 -20.36 -20.37 27.93
C GLU A 87 -20.34 -21.88 27.64
N GLN A 88 -20.03 -22.30 26.41
CA GLN A 88 -19.95 -23.71 26.07
C GLN A 88 -18.67 -24.32 26.61
N VAL A 89 -18.82 -25.22 27.59
CA VAL A 89 -17.75 -26.11 28.04
C VAL A 89 -17.30 -26.94 26.84
N PHE A 90 -16.17 -26.56 26.26
CA PHE A 90 -15.59 -27.30 25.13
C PHE A 90 -15.16 -28.68 25.63
N THR A 91 -15.90 -29.74 25.28
CA THR A 91 -15.60 -31.12 25.66
C THR A 91 -14.63 -31.82 24.73
N GLY A 92 -14.07 -31.08 23.73
CA GLY A 92 -13.13 -31.59 22.74
C GLY A 92 -11.67 -31.33 23.10
N ASN A 93 -10.77 -31.76 22.22
CA ASN A 93 -9.35 -31.53 22.35
C ASN A 93 -9.05 -30.01 22.24
N LYS A 94 -8.62 -29.36 23.35
CA LYS A 94 -8.33 -27.92 23.45
C LYS A 94 -7.30 -27.48 22.41
N LYS A 95 -6.34 -28.35 22.02
CA LYS A 95 -5.38 -28.09 20.96
C LYS A 95 -6.06 -27.87 19.61
N VAL A 96 -7.02 -28.70 19.23
CA VAL A 96 -7.77 -28.56 17.97
C VAL A 96 -8.52 -27.23 17.94
N LEU A 97 -9.01 -26.76 19.08
CA LEU A 97 -9.67 -25.45 19.17
C LEU A 97 -8.67 -24.32 18.93
N VAL A 98 -7.50 -24.35 19.61
CA VAL A 98 -6.44 -23.34 19.44
C VAL A 98 -5.95 -23.33 18.00
N ASP A 99 -5.64 -24.49 17.43
CA ASP A 99 -5.19 -24.60 16.02
C ASP A 99 -6.25 -24.07 15.04
N THR A 100 -7.53 -24.38 15.27
CA THR A 100 -8.64 -23.91 14.43
C THR A 100 -8.74 -22.38 14.48
N VAL A 101 -8.63 -21.81 15.67
CA VAL A 101 -8.68 -20.35 15.85
C VAL A 101 -7.46 -19.68 15.23
N MET A 102 -6.27 -20.21 15.48
CA MET A 102 -5.03 -19.68 14.89
C MET A 102 -5.10 -19.70 13.37
N ASN A 103 -5.52 -20.81 12.77
CA ASN A 103 -5.69 -20.91 11.33
C ASN A 103 -6.75 -19.93 10.82
N THR A 104 -7.89 -19.81 11.50
CA THR A 104 -8.95 -18.86 11.12
C THR A 104 -8.46 -17.41 11.19
N VAL A 105 -7.75 -17.02 12.25
CA VAL A 105 -7.14 -15.69 12.40
C VAL A 105 -6.10 -15.46 11.31
N PHE A 106 -5.27 -16.46 11.01
CA PHE A 106 -4.25 -16.38 9.96
C PHE A 106 -4.86 -16.25 8.57
N ASP A 107 -5.94 -16.99 8.29
CA ASP A 107 -6.67 -16.93 7.03
C ASP A 107 -7.38 -15.58 6.85
N ILE A 108 -8.01 -15.04 7.89
CA ILE A 108 -8.63 -13.72 7.87
C ILE A 108 -7.55 -12.65 7.64
N PHE A 109 -6.40 -12.75 8.32
CA PHE A 109 -5.29 -11.82 8.17
C PHE A 109 -4.65 -11.91 6.77
N ASN A 110 -4.40 -13.12 6.26
CA ASN A 110 -3.86 -13.31 4.91
C ASN A 110 -4.83 -12.84 3.83
N ASN A 111 -6.13 -13.13 3.98
CA ASN A 111 -7.15 -12.63 3.06
C ASN A 111 -7.26 -11.09 3.09
N ALA A 112 -7.09 -10.48 4.25
CA ALA A 112 -7.03 -9.02 4.38
C ALA A 112 -5.75 -8.46 3.73
N LEU A 113 -4.60 -9.12 3.92
CA LEU A 113 -3.34 -8.76 3.27
C LEU A 113 -3.38 -8.97 1.75
N GLU A 114 -3.95 -10.07 1.27
CA GLU A 114 -4.11 -10.32 -0.17
C GLU A 114 -5.02 -9.27 -0.82
N LYS A 115 -6.12 -8.91 -0.16
CA LYS A 115 -6.94 -7.78 -0.58
C LYS A 115 -6.15 -6.47 -0.58
N TYR A 116 -5.28 -6.27 0.40
CA TYR A 116 -4.40 -5.09 0.48
C TYR A 116 -3.33 -5.06 -0.61
N HIS A 117 -2.80 -6.23 -1.02
CA HIS A 117 -1.83 -6.34 -2.13
C HIS A 117 -2.49 -6.27 -3.52
N ASN A 118 -3.75 -6.68 -3.64
CA ASN A 118 -4.53 -6.60 -4.88
C ASN A 118 -5.35 -5.30 -5.00
N TYR A 119 -4.86 -4.21 -4.44
CA TYR A 119 -5.59 -2.95 -4.40
C TYR A 119 -5.66 -2.30 -5.78
N SER A 120 -6.71 -2.57 -6.52
CA SER A 120 -7.10 -1.72 -7.66
C SER A 120 -8.06 -0.64 -7.15
N ILE A 121 -7.62 0.62 -7.18
CA ILE A 121 -8.54 1.73 -6.91
C ILE A 121 -9.40 1.99 -8.15
N ASN A 122 -10.67 2.26 -7.94
CA ASN A 122 -11.52 2.78 -9.02
C ASN A 122 -11.17 4.25 -9.23
N LEU A 123 -10.30 4.51 -10.23
CA LEU A 123 -9.81 5.84 -10.56
C LEU A 123 -10.72 6.48 -11.62
N PRO A 124 -11.46 7.56 -11.32
CA PRO A 124 -12.16 8.31 -12.34
C PRO A 124 -11.19 8.93 -13.34
N ILE A 125 -11.36 8.64 -14.62
CA ILE A 125 -10.56 9.15 -15.73
C ILE A 125 -11.47 9.84 -16.71
N MET A 126 -11.13 11.07 -17.12
CA MET A 126 -11.74 11.76 -18.23
C MET A 126 -10.75 11.76 -19.41
N LEU A 127 -11.23 11.43 -20.58
CA LEU A 127 -10.43 11.43 -21.81
C LEU A 127 -10.91 12.56 -22.73
N GLU A 128 -9.97 13.29 -23.31
CA GLU A 128 -10.25 14.18 -24.43
C GLU A 128 -10.57 13.37 -25.68
N GLU A 129 -11.25 13.98 -26.66
CA GLU A 129 -11.60 13.31 -27.91
C GLU A 129 -10.36 12.80 -28.66
N GLY A 130 -10.31 11.52 -28.93
CA GLY A 130 -9.20 10.84 -29.60
C GLY A 130 -7.99 10.49 -28.72
N ALA A 131 -8.09 10.70 -27.41
CA ALA A 131 -7.10 10.23 -26.44
C ALA A 131 -7.23 8.71 -26.17
N HIS A 132 -6.12 8.08 -25.77
CA HIS A 132 -6.11 6.69 -25.32
C HIS A 132 -6.16 6.63 -23.80
N ALA A 133 -6.99 5.73 -23.26
CA ALA A 133 -6.94 5.42 -21.83
C ALA A 133 -5.58 4.81 -21.46
N PRO A 134 -5.07 5.05 -20.24
CA PRO A 134 -3.92 4.32 -19.72
C PRO A 134 -4.18 2.82 -19.69
N THR A 135 -3.19 2.00 -20.06
CA THR A 135 -3.35 0.54 -20.12
C THR A 135 -2.16 -0.19 -19.50
N TYR A 136 -2.44 -1.30 -18.84
CA TYR A 136 -1.41 -2.26 -18.42
C TYR A 136 -1.17 -3.25 -19.56
N ALA A 137 0.10 -3.55 -19.86
CA ALA A 137 0.43 -4.57 -20.86
C ALA A 137 0.27 -5.99 -20.27
N HIS A 138 0.54 -6.13 -18.97
CA HIS A 138 0.39 -7.37 -18.20
C HIS A 138 -0.26 -7.07 -16.86
N ASP A 139 -0.98 -8.03 -16.28
CA ASP A 139 -1.66 -7.87 -14.98
C ASP A 139 -0.69 -7.60 -13.82
N SER A 140 0.59 -7.99 -13.98
CA SER A 140 1.65 -7.77 -12.99
C SER A 140 2.41 -6.45 -13.15
N ASP A 141 2.08 -5.63 -14.16
CA ASP A 141 2.79 -4.37 -14.39
C ASP A 141 2.46 -3.35 -13.29
N ALA A 142 3.49 -2.70 -12.77
CA ALA A 142 3.34 -1.67 -11.74
C ALA A 142 2.81 -0.32 -12.28
N CYS A 143 2.97 -0.07 -13.57
CA CYS A 143 2.63 1.19 -14.22
C CYS A 143 1.74 0.96 -15.44
N ALA A 144 0.77 1.84 -15.65
CA ALA A 144 -0.01 1.89 -16.87
C ALA A 144 0.69 2.73 -17.95
N ASP A 145 0.76 2.23 -19.18
CA ASP A 145 1.30 2.98 -20.32
C ASP A 145 0.43 4.20 -20.67
N MET A 146 1.07 5.33 -20.95
CA MET A 146 0.50 6.59 -21.39
C MET A 146 0.85 6.87 -22.84
N TYR A 147 -0.11 7.37 -23.59
CA TYR A 147 -0.02 7.50 -25.05
C TYR A 147 0.00 8.96 -25.50
N ALA A 148 0.77 9.26 -26.57
CA ALA A 148 0.70 10.55 -27.23
C ALA A 148 -0.66 10.72 -27.91
N MET A 149 -1.32 11.85 -27.64
CA MET A 149 -2.63 12.17 -28.22
C MET A 149 -2.56 12.64 -29.67
N GLU A 150 -1.43 13.22 -30.05
CA GLU A 150 -1.18 13.85 -31.35
C GLU A 150 0.26 13.64 -31.83
N ASP A 151 0.49 13.84 -33.13
CA ASP A 151 1.85 13.90 -33.67
C ASP A 151 2.55 15.17 -33.19
N ILE A 152 3.79 15.03 -32.70
CA ILE A 152 4.59 16.19 -32.28
C ILE A 152 6.06 16.00 -32.63
N THR A 153 6.70 17.05 -33.12
CA THR A 153 8.14 17.09 -33.36
C THR A 153 8.80 17.87 -32.24
N ILE A 154 9.75 17.25 -31.54
CA ILE A 154 10.58 17.92 -30.54
C ILE A 154 11.87 18.36 -31.22
N PRO A 155 12.13 19.69 -31.35
CA PRO A 155 13.32 20.18 -32.03
C PRO A 155 14.60 19.70 -31.36
N ALA A 156 15.70 19.69 -32.11
CA ALA A 156 17.04 19.42 -31.58
C ALA A 156 17.39 20.40 -30.44
N HIS A 157 17.98 19.86 -29.36
CA HIS A 157 18.39 20.64 -28.18
C HIS A 157 17.29 21.49 -27.53
N PHE A 158 16.03 21.09 -27.70
CA PHE A 158 14.90 21.77 -27.09
C PHE A 158 14.49 21.10 -25.77
N TYR A 159 14.10 21.91 -24.78
CA TYR A 159 13.82 21.49 -23.43
C TYR A 159 12.37 21.80 -23.05
N GLY A 160 11.74 20.89 -22.30
CA GLY A 160 10.42 21.10 -21.72
C GLY A 160 9.27 21.10 -22.74
N THR A 161 9.37 20.34 -23.84
CA THR A 161 8.27 20.18 -24.78
C THR A 161 7.13 19.39 -24.17
N PRO A 162 5.92 19.96 -24.02
CA PRO A 162 4.79 19.23 -23.48
C PRO A 162 4.17 18.30 -24.54
N VAL A 163 4.25 17.00 -24.32
CA VAL A 163 3.57 16.00 -25.12
C VAL A 163 2.24 15.69 -24.46
N LYS A 164 1.15 15.94 -25.15
CA LYS A 164 -0.20 15.75 -24.69
C LYS A 164 -0.60 14.27 -24.63
N THR A 165 -1.37 13.90 -23.62
CA THR A 165 -1.99 12.57 -23.51
C THR A 165 -3.50 12.60 -23.64
N GLY A 166 -4.14 13.76 -23.42
CA GLY A 166 -5.59 13.93 -23.34
C GLY A 166 -6.20 13.22 -22.12
N VAL A 167 -5.42 12.86 -21.13
CA VAL A 167 -5.85 12.12 -19.95
C VAL A 167 -5.92 13.04 -18.74
N HIS A 168 -7.08 13.04 -18.07
CA HIS A 168 -7.32 13.71 -16.79
C HIS A 168 -7.74 12.67 -15.77
N ILE A 169 -7.28 12.81 -14.54
CA ILE A 169 -7.60 11.86 -13.46
C ILE A 169 -8.14 12.57 -12.22
N GLN A 170 -8.92 11.85 -11.44
CA GLN A 170 -9.36 12.30 -10.12
C GLN A 170 -8.83 11.34 -9.06
N LEU A 171 -7.68 11.68 -8.47
CA LEU A 171 -7.11 10.92 -7.36
C LEU A 171 -7.90 11.15 -6.07
N PRO A 172 -8.09 10.12 -5.25
CA PRO A 172 -8.57 10.28 -3.87
C PRO A 172 -7.58 11.11 -3.05
N GLU A 173 -8.07 11.77 -1.98
CA GLU A 173 -7.18 12.42 -1.02
C GLU A 173 -6.25 11.38 -0.37
N GLY A 174 -4.99 11.76 -0.12
CA GLY A 174 -3.97 10.85 0.40
C GLY A 174 -3.30 9.97 -0.67
N TRP A 175 -3.57 10.22 -1.97
CA TRP A 175 -2.94 9.53 -3.07
C TRP A 175 -2.16 10.50 -3.97
N VAL A 176 -1.16 9.97 -4.66
CA VAL A 176 -0.37 10.67 -5.67
C VAL A 176 -0.26 9.79 -6.92
N ALA A 177 -0.30 10.40 -8.10
CA ALA A 177 0.14 9.74 -9.31
C ALA A 177 1.52 10.23 -9.70
N MET A 178 2.35 9.31 -10.21
CA MET A 178 3.71 9.58 -10.64
C MET A 178 3.87 9.17 -12.09
N LEU A 179 4.30 10.11 -12.92
CA LEU A 179 4.57 9.90 -14.34
C LEU A 179 6.06 9.65 -14.55
N PHE A 180 6.40 8.48 -15.03
CA PHE A 180 7.76 8.04 -15.31
C PHE A 180 8.03 7.94 -16.81
N PRO A 181 9.29 8.10 -17.26
CA PRO A 181 9.66 7.71 -18.60
C PRO A 181 9.60 6.18 -18.74
N ARG A 182 9.28 5.69 -19.93
CA ARG A 182 9.41 4.27 -20.23
C ARG A 182 10.89 3.91 -20.43
N SER A 183 11.28 2.70 -20.07
CA SER A 183 12.65 2.20 -20.26
C SER A 183 13.12 2.31 -21.72
N SER A 184 12.23 2.04 -22.68
CA SER A 184 12.53 2.16 -24.11
C SER A 184 12.78 3.61 -24.56
N ILE A 185 12.09 4.59 -23.98
CA ILE A 185 12.36 6.00 -24.24
C ILE A 185 13.79 6.36 -23.80
N GLY A 186 14.13 5.99 -22.56
CA GLY A 186 15.46 6.29 -22.02
C GLY A 186 16.61 5.57 -22.75
N ALA A 187 16.38 4.32 -23.19
CA ALA A 187 17.43 3.49 -23.79
C ALA A 187 17.59 3.67 -25.31
N LYS A 188 16.50 4.00 -26.04
CA LYS A 188 16.47 3.94 -27.51
C LYS A 188 16.23 5.30 -28.18
N THR A 189 16.00 6.36 -27.39
CA THR A 189 15.73 7.69 -27.92
C THR A 189 16.58 8.75 -27.24
N PRO A 190 16.77 9.93 -27.84
CA PRO A 190 17.45 11.04 -27.20
C PRO A 190 16.55 11.79 -26.20
N LEU A 191 15.31 11.32 -26.02
CA LEU A 191 14.37 12.03 -25.15
C LEU A 191 14.63 11.74 -23.67
N ARG A 192 14.50 12.79 -22.86
CA ARG A 192 14.55 12.71 -21.40
C ARG A 192 13.36 13.44 -20.82
N LEU A 193 12.72 12.87 -19.81
CA LEU A 193 11.64 13.56 -19.10
C LEU A 193 12.26 14.74 -18.33
N SER A 194 11.86 15.97 -18.67
CA SER A 194 12.49 17.21 -18.18
C SER A 194 12.51 17.32 -16.65
N ASN A 195 11.46 16.87 -16.00
CA ASN A 195 11.31 16.85 -14.54
C ASN A 195 11.69 15.50 -13.90
N SER A 196 12.30 14.60 -14.64
CA SER A 196 12.66 13.23 -14.24
C SER A 196 11.45 12.37 -13.84
N VAL A 197 10.58 12.87 -12.99
CA VAL A 197 9.31 12.27 -12.56
C VAL A 197 8.26 13.37 -12.48
N GLY A 198 7.12 13.18 -13.14
CA GLY A 198 5.96 14.06 -12.98
C GLY A 198 5.19 13.68 -11.71
N ILE A 199 4.96 14.63 -10.83
CA ILE A 199 4.12 14.43 -9.63
C ILE A 199 2.75 15.04 -9.89
N ILE A 200 1.71 14.23 -9.75
CA ILE A 200 0.31 14.63 -9.95
C ILE A 200 -0.41 14.54 -8.60
N ASP A 201 -0.76 15.68 -8.05
CA ASP A 201 -1.45 15.80 -6.78
C ASP A 201 -2.91 15.37 -6.86
N SER A 202 -3.49 14.92 -5.74
CA SER A 202 -4.90 14.53 -5.65
C SER A 202 -5.89 15.67 -5.99
N GLY A 203 -5.48 16.94 -5.82
CA GLY A 203 -6.26 18.11 -6.20
C GLY A 203 -6.15 18.53 -7.66
N TYR A 204 -5.22 17.97 -8.45
CA TYR A 204 -5.03 18.32 -9.85
C TYR A 204 -6.12 17.72 -10.74
N ARG A 205 -6.65 18.52 -11.67
CA ARG A 205 -7.70 18.12 -12.64
C ARG A 205 -7.32 18.43 -14.08
N GLY A 206 -6.15 19.02 -14.29
CA GLY A 206 -5.66 19.31 -15.62
C GLY A 206 -5.22 18.06 -16.38
N GLU A 207 -4.92 18.23 -17.66
CA GLU A 207 -4.36 17.18 -18.52
C GLU A 207 -2.98 16.74 -18.02
N ILE A 208 -2.75 15.44 -17.93
CA ILE A 208 -1.43 14.87 -17.68
C ILE A 208 -0.60 14.98 -18.97
N ARG A 209 0.52 15.71 -18.91
CA ARG A 209 1.44 15.88 -20.02
C ARG A 209 2.81 15.37 -19.66
N ALA A 210 3.48 14.73 -20.63
CA ALA A 210 4.88 14.36 -20.48
C ALA A 210 5.75 15.50 -21.05
N LEU A 211 6.60 16.08 -20.20
CA LEU A 211 7.54 17.13 -20.62
C LEU A 211 8.84 16.47 -21.08
N TYR A 212 9.22 16.65 -22.34
CA TYR A 212 10.41 16.04 -22.90
C TYR A 212 11.47 17.06 -23.35
N ASP A 213 12.71 16.72 -23.01
CA ASP A 213 13.91 17.31 -23.58
C ASP A 213 14.42 16.41 -24.70
N ASN A 214 14.83 17.01 -25.83
CA ASN A 214 15.57 16.32 -26.87
C ASN A 214 17.06 16.69 -26.74
N THR A 215 17.89 15.71 -26.42
CA THR A 215 19.33 15.91 -26.20
C THR A 215 20.18 15.69 -27.44
N SER A 216 19.58 15.42 -28.61
CA SER A 216 20.30 15.18 -29.86
C SER A 216 20.37 16.40 -30.75
N ASP A 217 21.24 16.30 -31.76
CA ASP A 217 21.41 17.32 -32.83
C ASP A 217 20.29 17.29 -33.86
N GLU A 218 19.40 16.28 -33.81
CA GLU A 218 18.32 16.10 -34.79
C GLU A 218 16.95 16.23 -34.10
N PRO A 219 15.92 16.73 -34.80
CA PRO A 219 14.55 16.71 -34.32
C PRO A 219 14.07 15.29 -34.10
N TYR A 220 13.28 15.06 -33.05
CA TYR A 220 12.67 13.77 -32.77
C TYR A 220 11.17 13.82 -32.97
N GLN A 221 10.63 12.88 -33.77
CA GLN A 221 9.21 12.77 -34.05
C GLN A 221 8.56 11.76 -33.09
N ILE A 222 7.50 12.18 -32.42
CA ILE A 222 6.56 11.31 -31.69
C ILE A 222 5.27 11.25 -32.51
N HIS A 223 4.75 10.05 -32.70
CA HIS A 223 3.49 9.86 -33.43
C HIS A 223 2.33 9.65 -32.44
N LYS A 224 1.13 10.05 -32.87
CA LYS A 224 -0.10 9.76 -32.15
C LYS A 224 -0.20 8.26 -31.86
N GLY A 225 -0.50 7.91 -30.61
CA GLY A 225 -0.59 6.52 -30.15
C GLY A 225 0.74 5.90 -29.70
N ASP A 226 1.86 6.62 -29.85
CA ASP A 226 3.12 6.17 -29.26
C ASP A 226 3.02 6.12 -27.75
N ARG A 227 3.55 5.05 -27.15
CA ARG A 227 3.66 4.92 -25.69
C ARG A 227 4.82 5.77 -25.20
N ILE A 228 4.52 6.93 -24.66
CA ILE A 228 5.50 7.95 -24.30
C ILE A 228 5.93 7.93 -22.85
N ALA A 229 5.06 7.55 -21.94
CA ALA A 229 5.31 7.56 -20.51
C ALA A 229 4.57 6.39 -19.85
N GLN A 230 4.73 6.24 -18.54
CA GLN A 230 4.01 5.27 -17.73
C GLN A 230 3.59 5.92 -16.41
N LEU A 231 2.38 5.62 -15.96
CA LEU A 231 1.73 6.20 -14.80
C LEU A 231 1.63 5.17 -13.67
N MET A 232 2.12 5.52 -12.49
CA MET A 232 1.94 4.77 -11.25
C MET A 232 1.09 5.57 -10.28
N ILE A 233 0.27 4.88 -9.48
CA ILE A 233 -0.52 5.49 -8.41
C ILE A 233 -0.12 4.84 -7.10
N MET A 234 0.08 5.66 -6.05
CA MET A 234 0.47 5.18 -4.74
C MET A 234 -0.07 6.07 -3.62
N PRO A 235 -0.22 5.54 -2.39
CA PRO A 235 -0.52 6.36 -1.23
C PRO A 235 0.54 7.44 -1.00
N SER A 236 0.10 8.63 -0.57
CA SER A 236 0.96 9.77 -0.25
C SER A 236 0.76 10.19 1.20
N HIS A 237 1.77 9.96 2.02
CA HIS A 237 1.74 10.38 3.42
C HIS A 237 2.18 11.83 3.56
N ARG A 238 1.42 12.61 4.33
CA ARG A 238 1.81 13.96 4.72
C ARG A 238 2.56 13.91 6.05
N PHE A 239 3.58 14.73 6.20
CA PHE A 239 4.27 14.93 7.47
C PHE A 239 4.00 16.34 8.01
N LYS A 240 4.02 16.46 9.33
CA LYS A 240 4.07 17.76 10.02
C LYS A 240 5.52 17.99 10.44
N ALA A 241 6.13 19.04 9.92
CA ALA A 241 7.50 19.37 10.32
C ALA A 241 7.58 19.68 11.82
N ASN A 242 8.42 18.94 12.51
CA ASN A 242 8.83 19.18 13.89
C ASN A 242 10.30 19.62 13.86
N ILE A 243 10.54 20.90 14.05
CA ILE A 243 11.89 21.48 14.00
C ILE A 243 12.56 21.20 15.36
N VAL A 244 13.68 20.52 15.30
CA VAL A 244 14.51 20.19 16.46
C VAL A 244 15.94 20.72 16.27
N ASP A 245 16.67 20.94 17.35
CA ASP A 245 18.05 21.41 17.30
C ASP A 245 19.03 20.31 16.91
N THR A 246 18.71 19.06 17.25
CA THR A 246 19.54 17.87 16.98
C THR A 246 18.67 16.68 16.59
N LEU A 247 19.22 15.79 15.76
CA LEU A 247 18.63 14.48 15.47
C LEU A 247 19.30 13.41 16.33
N GLU A 248 18.59 12.31 16.57
CA GLU A 248 19.15 11.14 17.23
C GLU A 248 20.27 10.52 16.39
N ASP A 249 21.28 9.97 17.05
CA ASP A 249 22.37 9.26 16.40
C ASP A 249 21.87 7.99 15.70
N SER A 250 22.53 7.61 14.60
CA SER A 250 22.25 6.36 13.89
C SER A 250 23.56 5.69 13.46
N ASP A 251 23.52 4.38 13.23
CA ASP A 251 24.69 3.60 12.78
C ASP A 251 25.29 4.12 11.47
N ARG A 252 24.46 4.75 10.63
CA ARG A 252 24.91 5.35 9.36
C ARG A 252 25.45 6.76 9.53
N GLY A 253 24.96 7.51 10.51
CA GLY A 253 25.30 8.92 10.74
C GLY A 253 25.11 9.77 9.48
N GLU A 254 26.07 10.64 9.19
CA GLU A 254 26.09 11.51 8.01
C GLU A 254 26.66 10.85 6.74
N SER A 255 26.98 9.56 6.78
CA SER A 255 27.60 8.84 5.66
C SER A 255 26.68 8.74 4.45
N GLY A 256 27.08 9.34 3.33
CA GLY A 256 26.37 9.37 2.03
C GLY A 256 27.31 9.11 0.85
N PHE A 257 26.78 9.28 -0.39
CA PHE A 257 27.53 9.29 -1.65
C PHE A 257 28.58 8.17 -1.84
N GLY A 258 28.18 6.89 -1.58
CA GLY A 258 29.07 5.75 -1.79
C GLY A 258 29.86 5.31 -0.56
N SER A 259 29.49 5.75 0.63
CA SER A 259 30.13 5.35 1.90
C SER A 259 30.07 3.84 2.18
N THR A 260 29.24 3.08 1.45
CA THR A 260 29.09 1.61 1.57
C THR A 260 29.97 0.84 0.57
N GLY A 261 30.88 1.54 -0.16
CA GLY A 261 31.78 0.93 -1.14
C GLY A 261 31.17 0.84 -2.55
N THR A 262 32.01 0.66 -3.53
CA THR A 262 31.70 0.32 -4.94
C THR A 262 31.82 -1.20 -5.11
#